data_76821b906c129d92841ce55244408900
#
_entry.id   76821b906c129d92841ce55244408900
#
_cell.length_a   1.000
_cell.length_b   1.000
_cell.length_c   1.000
_cell.angle_alpha   90.00
_cell.angle_beta   90.00
_cell.angle_gamma   90.00
#
_symmetry.space_group_name_H-M   'P 1'
#
loop_
_entity.id
_entity.type
_entity.pdbx_description
1 polymer ?
#
loop_
_entity_poly.entity_id
_entity_poly.type
_entity_poly.pdbx_seq_one_letter_code
_entity_poly.pdbx_strand_id
1 'polypeptide(L)'
;MTHVLDAAQTALRLPYPALAAEMAALLSDPTVQVPPRLVQALPGGGSLFVMPALDARIAITKLITFTPANAGTGRATIQGDVVVFDVATGGRRLLLDGPTVTARRTAAVSLLAAQRLAPNPDGPLLIVGAGAQGLAHLEAFAQGLGITEMVVASRSQASAEALAQKARTLGLQARATTDANAALADCPLAVTCTPASEVVLRALPREDGFVAAVGAFTPTMVELAPRLCRHFAELGRVFVDTPDAAHEAGDLLQAGLDVSAFASLGDVVRGSAAAGQGPVLFKSCGWAGWDLAAARVAVR
;
A
#
# COMPACT_ATOMS: atom_id res chain seq x y z
N MET A 1 -0.34 -14.80 28.64
CA MET A 1 0.66 -15.42 27.73
C MET A 1 0.72 -14.61 26.45
N THR A 2 1.92 -14.40 25.89
CA THR A 2 2.08 -13.72 24.58
C THR A 2 1.75 -14.72 23.48
N HIS A 3 0.89 -14.37 22.53
CA HIS A 3 0.65 -15.17 21.35
C HIS A 3 1.62 -14.76 20.23
N VAL A 4 2.37 -15.71 19.71
CA VAL A 4 3.23 -15.56 18.54
C VAL A 4 2.46 -16.13 17.34
N LEU A 5 2.16 -15.29 16.36
CA LEU A 5 1.41 -15.67 15.18
C LEU A 5 2.35 -15.78 13.97
N ASP A 6 2.32 -16.91 13.29
CA ASP A 6 2.99 -17.07 12.00
C ASP A 6 2.29 -16.28 10.88
N ALA A 7 2.80 -16.36 9.65
CA ALA A 7 2.25 -15.64 8.50
C ALA A 7 0.78 -16.00 8.23
N ALA A 8 0.41 -17.28 8.30
CA ALA A 8 -0.96 -17.73 8.03
C ALA A 8 -1.92 -17.28 9.12
N GLN A 9 -1.53 -17.43 10.38
CA GLN A 9 -2.30 -16.97 11.54
C GLN A 9 -2.46 -15.46 11.56
N THR A 10 -1.39 -14.71 11.24
CA THR A 10 -1.43 -13.25 11.08
C THR A 10 -2.40 -12.84 9.98
N ALA A 11 -2.36 -13.49 8.80
CA ALA A 11 -3.26 -13.19 7.70
C ALA A 11 -4.74 -13.41 8.07
N LEU A 12 -5.05 -14.48 8.79
CA LEU A 12 -6.42 -14.78 9.27
C LEU A 12 -6.97 -13.71 10.20
N ARG A 13 -6.11 -13.04 10.98
CA ARG A 13 -6.49 -11.95 11.89
C ARG A 13 -6.68 -10.62 11.20
N LEU A 14 -6.31 -10.48 9.93
CA LEU A 14 -6.24 -9.21 9.21
C LEU A 14 -7.11 -9.21 7.93
N PRO A 15 -8.45 -9.43 7.99
CA PRO A 15 -9.31 -9.35 6.80
C PRO A 15 -9.30 -7.93 6.23
N TYR A 16 -9.17 -7.79 4.91
CA TYR A 16 -9.00 -6.49 4.24
C TYR A 16 -10.12 -5.49 4.49
N PRO A 17 -11.42 -5.87 4.47
CA PRO A 17 -12.47 -4.91 4.78
C PRO A 17 -12.39 -4.37 6.22
N ALA A 18 -12.01 -5.22 7.18
CA ALA A 18 -11.84 -4.81 8.57
C ALA A 18 -10.63 -3.88 8.75
N LEU A 19 -9.52 -4.15 8.03
CA LEU A 19 -8.35 -3.28 8.01
C LEU A 19 -8.69 -1.89 7.45
N ALA A 20 -9.36 -1.82 6.30
CA ALA A 20 -9.73 -0.55 5.68
C ALA A 20 -10.67 0.26 6.61
N ALA A 21 -11.65 -0.38 7.23
CA ALA A 21 -12.54 0.25 8.20
C ALA A 21 -11.79 0.76 9.45
N GLU A 22 -10.85 -0.04 9.99
CA GLU A 22 -10.05 0.38 11.14
C GLU A 22 -9.10 1.52 10.81
N MET A 23 -8.52 1.54 9.61
CA MET A 23 -7.68 2.66 9.14
C MET A 23 -8.46 3.96 9.05
N ALA A 24 -9.69 3.91 8.54
CA ALA A 24 -10.58 5.08 8.55
C ALA A 24 -10.90 5.55 9.97
N ALA A 25 -11.17 4.64 10.89
CA ALA A 25 -11.43 4.97 12.30
C ALA A 25 -10.18 5.57 12.97
N LEU A 26 -9.00 5.00 12.72
CA LEU A 26 -7.73 5.45 13.27
C LEU A 26 -7.39 6.89 12.86
N LEU A 27 -7.67 7.27 11.63
CA LEU A 27 -7.42 8.63 11.12
C LEU A 27 -8.26 9.71 11.83
N SER A 28 -9.31 9.33 12.53
CA SER A 28 -10.18 10.22 13.31
C SER A 28 -9.98 10.10 14.83
N ASP A 29 -9.06 9.25 15.27
CA ASP A 29 -8.80 9.00 16.69
C ASP A 29 -7.71 9.95 17.23
N PRO A 30 -8.04 10.90 18.11
CA PRO A 30 -7.09 11.89 18.63
C PRO A 30 -6.05 11.27 19.59
N THR A 31 -6.22 10.04 20.05
CA THR A 31 -5.30 9.37 20.95
C THR A 31 -4.12 8.73 20.22
N VAL A 32 -4.19 8.64 18.89
CA VAL A 32 -3.14 8.03 18.06
C VAL A 32 -1.91 8.93 18.02
N GLN A 33 -0.77 8.33 18.35
CA GLN A 33 0.53 8.95 18.28
C GLN A 33 1.45 8.08 17.43
N VAL A 34 2.09 8.68 16.45
CA VAL A 34 3.01 7.97 15.56
C VAL A 34 4.33 8.75 15.49
N PRO A 35 5.29 8.39 16.34
CA PRO A 35 6.62 8.98 16.29
C PRO A 35 7.33 8.72 14.97
N PRO A 36 8.29 9.56 14.56
CA PRO A 36 9.10 9.33 13.38
C PRO A 36 9.76 7.94 13.40
N ARG A 37 9.78 7.27 12.25
CA ARG A 37 10.46 5.99 12.12
C ARG A 37 11.99 6.16 12.15
N LEU A 38 12.69 5.20 12.74
CA LEU A 38 14.14 5.06 12.60
C LEU A 38 14.41 4.18 11.37
N VAL A 39 15.30 4.65 10.51
CA VAL A 39 15.83 3.86 9.39
C VAL A 39 17.34 3.82 9.51
N GLN A 40 17.88 2.62 9.76
CA GLN A 40 19.31 2.38 9.89
C GLN A 40 19.81 1.55 8.73
N ALA A 41 20.78 2.09 7.97
CA ALA A 41 21.46 1.32 6.93
C ALA A 41 22.20 0.12 7.52
N LEU A 42 22.13 -1.02 6.85
CA LEU A 42 22.85 -2.24 7.24
C LEU A 42 24.13 -2.41 6.45
N PRO A 43 25.22 -2.92 7.07
CA PRO A 43 26.41 -3.32 6.35
C PRO A 43 26.07 -4.36 5.24
N GLY A 44 26.57 -4.14 4.03
CA GLY A 44 26.26 -5.01 2.91
C GLY A 44 24.99 -4.68 2.13
N GLY A 45 24.33 -3.57 2.48
CA GLY A 45 23.11 -3.07 1.83
C GLY A 45 21.83 -3.49 2.55
N GLY A 46 20.77 -2.74 2.29
CA GLY A 46 19.50 -2.90 2.99
C GLY A 46 19.36 -1.97 4.19
N SER A 47 18.26 -2.09 4.92
CA SER A 47 17.93 -1.22 6.03
C SER A 47 17.21 -1.96 7.15
N LEU A 48 17.45 -1.53 8.40
CA LEU A 48 16.63 -1.86 9.55
C LEU A 48 15.65 -0.72 9.78
N PHE A 49 14.37 -1.06 9.92
CA PHE A 49 13.30 -0.12 10.24
C PHE A 49 12.77 -0.40 11.64
N VAL A 50 12.67 0.66 12.46
CA VAL A 50 11.98 0.65 13.74
C VAL A 50 10.84 1.65 13.65
N MET A 51 9.62 1.18 13.69
CA MET A 51 8.42 1.97 13.41
C MET A 51 7.44 1.88 14.57
N PRO A 52 7.54 2.79 15.56
CA PRO A 52 6.64 2.82 16.71
C PRO A 52 5.31 3.50 16.35
N ALA A 53 4.23 3.07 16.99
CA ALA A 53 2.94 3.76 17.03
C ALA A 53 2.15 3.33 18.26
N LEU A 54 1.27 4.19 18.77
CA LEU A 54 0.45 3.89 19.93
C LEU A 54 -0.88 4.65 19.95
N ASP A 55 -1.78 4.15 20.75
CA ASP A 55 -3.02 4.81 21.16
C ASP A 55 -3.23 4.66 22.68
N ALA A 56 -4.43 4.99 23.16
CA ALA A 56 -4.76 4.86 24.58
C ALA A 56 -4.78 3.40 25.09
N ARG A 57 -4.78 2.38 24.24
CA ARG A 57 -4.98 0.96 24.59
C ARG A 57 -3.78 0.08 24.28
N ILE A 58 -3.15 0.28 23.12
CA ILE A 58 -2.03 -0.52 22.66
C ILE A 58 -0.87 0.34 22.17
N ALA A 59 0.33 -0.16 22.38
CA ALA A 59 1.53 0.37 21.77
C ALA A 59 2.14 -0.72 20.89
N ILE A 60 2.67 -0.32 19.74
CA ILE A 60 3.32 -1.25 18.83
C ILE A 60 4.72 -0.77 18.45
N THR A 61 5.55 -1.70 18.04
CA THR A 61 6.69 -1.40 17.18
C THR A 61 6.77 -2.45 16.07
N LYS A 62 6.83 -1.98 14.83
CA LYS A 62 7.27 -2.84 13.74
C LYS A 62 8.79 -2.76 13.65
N LEU A 63 9.44 -3.91 13.77
CA LEU A 63 10.87 -4.08 13.64
C LEU A 63 11.15 -5.02 12.48
N ILE A 64 11.62 -4.46 11.37
CA ILE A 64 11.86 -5.22 10.15
C ILE A 64 13.19 -4.87 9.51
N THR A 65 13.75 -5.83 8.78
CA THR A 65 14.83 -5.58 7.83
C THR A 65 14.28 -5.57 6.40
N PHE A 66 14.81 -4.69 5.57
CA PHE A 66 14.61 -4.72 4.12
C PHE A 66 15.95 -5.02 3.46
N THR A 67 16.03 -6.15 2.76
CA THR A 67 17.26 -6.65 2.12
C THR A 67 16.98 -6.89 0.64
N PRO A 68 17.17 -5.89 -0.26
CA PRO A 68 16.88 -6.01 -1.68
C PRO A 68 17.61 -7.18 -2.36
N ALA A 69 18.83 -7.50 -1.90
CA ALA A 69 19.64 -8.61 -2.42
C ALA A 69 18.98 -10.00 -2.26
N ASN A 70 17.95 -10.14 -1.42
CA ASN A 70 17.19 -11.37 -1.27
C ASN A 70 16.24 -11.63 -2.47
N ALA A 71 15.95 -10.62 -3.28
CA ALA A 71 15.07 -10.80 -4.44
C ALA A 71 15.62 -11.89 -5.39
N GLY A 72 14.77 -12.87 -5.72
CA GLY A 72 15.13 -14.00 -6.58
C GLY A 72 15.94 -15.11 -5.90
N THR A 73 16.26 -15.01 -4.61
CA THR A 73 17.07 -16.04 -3.88
C THR A 73 16.23 -17.06 -3.11
N GLY A 74 14.90 -16.93 -3.13
CA GLY A 74 13.99 -17.71 -2.27
C GLY A 74 13.86 -17.19 -0.84
N ARG A 75 14.62 -16.16 -0.45
CA ARG A 75 14.47 -15.47 0.84
C ARG A 75 13.56 -14.26 0.72
N ALA A 76 12.76 -14.00 1.76
CA ALA A 76 11.95 -12.78 1.80
C ALA A 76 12.83 -11.53 1.84
N THR A 77 12.47 -10.50 1.06
CA THR A 77 13.15 -9.19 1.07
C THR A 77 12.83 -8.39 2.32
N ILE A 78 11.68 -8.61 2.93
CA ILE A 78 11.28 -8.05 4.22
C ILE A 78 11.19 -9.18 5.23
N GLN A 79 11.82 -9.02 6.40
CA GLN A 79 11.77 -9.98 7.50
C GLN A 79 11.65 -9.23 8.81
N GLY A 80 11.00 -9.82 9.82
CA GLY A 80 10.82 -9.26 11.14
C GLY A 80 9.36 -9.30 11.60
N ASP A 81 9.04 -8.53 12.64
CA ASP A 81 7.79 -8.68 13.38
C ASP A 81 7.16 -7.34 13.73
N VAL A 82 5.86 -7.40 14.08
CA VAL A 82 5.15 -6.34 14.80
C VAL A 82 4.86 -6.82 16.22
N VAL A 83 5.46 -6.16 17.19
CA VAL A 83 5.23 -6.43 18.62
C VAL A 83 4.11 -5.54 19.11
N VAL A 84 3.13 -6.12 19.79
CA VAL A 84 1.96 -5.41 20.33
C VAL A 84 1.98 -5.50 21.86
N PHE A 85 1.92 -4.35 22.52
CA PHE A 85 1.87 -4.22 23.97
C PHE A 85 0.53 -3.63 24.43
N ASP A 86 0.08 -4.04 25.61
CA ASP A 86 -1.02 -3.43 26.31
C ASP A 86 -0.50 -2.19 27.06
N VAL A 87 -1.11 -1.02 26.83
CA VAL A 87 -0.64 0.24 27.42
C VAL A 87 -0.84 0.28 28.94
N ALA A 88 -1.94 -0.28 29.44
CA ALA A 88 -2.26 -0.22 30.87
C ALA A 88 -1.34 -1.08 31.74
N THR A 89 -0.88 -2.23 31.18
CA THR A 89 -0.08 -3.21 31.95
C THR A 89 1.38 -3.29 31.52
N GLY A 90 1.73 -2.70 30.36
CA GLY A 90 3.05 -2.89 29.74
C GLY A 90 3.27 -4.32 29.20
N GLY A 91 2.28 -5.19 29.33
CA GLY A 91 2.37 -6.61 28.94
C GLY A 91 2.39 -6.78 27.43
N ARG A 92 3.26 -7.67 26.91
CA ARG A 92 3.25 -8.05 25.51
C ARG A 92 2.03 -8.93 25.22
N ARG A 93 1.21 -8.53 24.22
CA ARG A 93 -0.03 -9.24 23.83
C ARG A 93 0.18 -10.17 22.64
N LEU A 94 0.74 -9.63 21.55
CA LEU A 94 0.90 -10.35 20.28
C LEU A 94 2.30 -10.09 19.70
N LEU A 95 2.78 -11.07 18.95
CA LEU A 95 3.83 -10.93 17.97
C LEU A 95 3.22 -11.35 16.61
N LEU A 96 3.19 -10.45 15.64
CA LEU A 96 2.63 -10.67 14.31
C LEU A 96 3.76 -10.75 13.29
N ASP A 97 3.60 -11.61 12.27
CA ASP A 97 4.53 -11.69 11.15
C ASP A 97 4.59 -10.35 10.39
N GLY A 98 5.75 -9.70 10.40
CA GLY A 98 5.95 -8.36 9.87
C GLY A 98 5.74 -8.26 8.35
N PRO A 99 6.24 -9.19 7.53
CA PRO A 99 5.94 -9.25 6.10
C PRO A 99 4.46 -9.32 5.79
N THR A 100 3.71 -10.15 6.49
CA THR A 100 2.26 -10.31 6.30
C THR A 100 1.50 -9.04 6.70
N VAL A 101 1.82 -8.45 7.86
CA VAL A 101 1.26 -7.15 8.26
C VAL A 101 1.54 -6.11 7.19
N THR A 102 2.80 -6.00 6.74
CA THR A 102 3.19 -5.00 5.73
C THR A 102 2.43 -5.19 4.41
N ALA A 103 2.30 -6.43 3.92
CA ALA A 103 1.58 -6.69 2.69
C ALA A 103 0.10 -6.31 2.81
N ARG A 104 -0.57 -6.81 3.86
CA ARG A 104 -2.02 -6.64 4.02
C ARG A 104 -2.41 -5.20 4.36
N ARG A 105 -1.64 -4.51 5.25
CA ARG A 105 -1.96 -3.11 5.59
C ARG A 105 -1.74 -2.16 4.41
N THR A 106 -0.73 -2.41 3.57
CA THR A 106 -0.48 -1.57 2.39
C THR A 106 -1.62 -1.70 1.37
N ALA A 107 -2.06 -2.93 1.10
CA ALA A 107 -3.19 -3.15 0.21
C ALA A 107 -4.52 -2.60 0.78
N ALA A 108 -4.71 -2.66 2.11
CA ALA A 108 -5.89 -2.11 2.75
C ALA A 108 -5.93 -0.57 2.72
N VAL A 109 -4.79 0.11 2.79
CA VAL A 109 -4.71 1.58 2.59
C VAL A 109 -5.12 1.95 1.17
N SER A 110 -4.60 1.23 0.16
CA SER A 110 -4.99 1.43 -1.25
C SER A 110 -6.47 1.14 -1.47
N LEU A 111 -7.01 0.10 -0.82
CA LEU A 111 -8.44 -0.21 -0.85
C LEU A 111 -9.28 0.92 -0.25
N LEU A 112 -8.92 1.43 0.93
CA LEU A 112 -9.60 2.57 1.56
C LEU A 112 -9.57 3.81 0.66
N ALA A 113 -8.41 4.10 0.07
CA ALA A 113 -8.28 5.21 -0.88
C ALA A 113 -9.18 5.01 -2.10
N ALA A 114 -9.23 3.82 -2.70
CA ALA A 114 -10.11 3.53 -3.83
C ALA A 114 -11.59 3.64 -3.45
N GLN A 115 -12.00 3.13 -2.28
CA GLN A 115 -13.38 3.26 -1.77
C GLN A 115 -13.84 4.72 -1.58
N ARG A 116 -12.89 5.64 -1.36
CA ARG A 116 -13.18 7.06 -1.09
C ARG A 116 -12.98 7.96 -2.30
N LEU A 117 -12.11 7.59 -3.21
CA LEU A 117 -11.58 8.49 -4.23
C LEU A 117 -11.74 7.97 -5.66
N ALA A 118 -11.95 6.67 -5.88
CA ALA A 118 -12.08 6.15 -7.23
C ALA A 118 -13.36 6.65 -7.90
N PRO A 119 -13.26 7.32 -9.08
CA PRO A 119 -14.45 7.78 -9.81
C PRO A 119 -15.28 6.62 -10.35
N ASN A 120 -14.62 5.51 -10.70
CA ASN A 120 -15.23 4.26 -11.16
C ASN A 120 -14.62 3.08 -10.39
N PRO A 121 -15.25 2.63 -9.28
CA PRO A 121 -14.72 1.55 -8.44
C PRO A 121 -15.05 0.14 -8.95
N ASP A 122 -15.81 -0.01 -10.03
CA ASP A 122 -16.35 -1.31 -10.44
C ASP A 122 -15.37 -2.15 -11.30
N GLY A 123 -14.13 -1.62 -11.54
CA GLY A 123 -13.07 -2.33 -12.26
C GLY A 123 -13.26 -2.37 -13.78
N PRO A 124 -12.44 -3.07 -14.56
CA PRO A 124 -11.37 -4.00 -14.15
C PRO A 124 -10.19 -3.34 -13.46
N LEU A 125 -9.44 -4.14 -12.70
CA LEU A 125 -8.25 -3.70 -11.96
C LEU A 125 -6.97 -4.07 -12.72
N LEU A 126 -6.09 -3.09 -12.95
CA LEU A 126 -4.71 -3.32 -13.40
C LEU A 126 -3.78 -3.41 -12.19
N ILE A 127 -3.02 -4.51 -12.06
CA ILE A 127 -1.92 -4.64 -11.09
C ILE A 127 -0.60 -4.64 -11.85
N VAL A 128 0.25 -3.65 -11.57
CA VAL A 128 1.60 -3.54 -12.12
C VAL A 128 2.60 -3.96 -11.04
N GLY A 129 3.09 -5.19 -11.16
CA GLY A 129 3.95 -5.85 -10.19
C GLY A 129 3.35 -7.15 -9.64
N ALA A 130 3.97 -8.30 -9.98
CA ALA A 130 3.45 -9.62 -9.65
C ALA A 130 4.10 -10.23 -8.38
N GLY A 131 4.53 -9.38 -7.44
CA GLY A 131 5.11 -9.79 -6.16
C GLY A 131 4.08 -9.94 -5.02
N ALA A 132 4.57 -9.97 -3.78
CA ALA A 132 3.73 -10.07 -2.58
C ALA A 132 2.71 -8.93 -2.47
N GLN A 133 3.08 -7.70 -2.84
CA GLN A 133 2.17 -6.57 -2.86
C GLN A 133 1.10 -6.73 -3.96
N GLY A 134 1.45 -7.24 -5.15
CA GLY A 134 0.47 -7.52 -6.20
C GLY A 134 -0.59 -8.51 -5.74
N LEU A 135 -0.19 -9.59 -5.07
CA LEU A 135 -1.12 -10.57 -4.51
C LEU A 135 -2.01 -9.94 -3.42
N ALA A 136 -1.44 -9.16 -2.51
CA ALA A 136 -2.20 -8.52 -1.44
C ALA A 136 -3.24 -7.53 -1.98
N HIS A 137 -2.89 -6.73 -3.00
CA HIS A 137 -3.82 -5.80 -3.64
C HIS A 137 -4.92 -6.52 -4.43
N LEU A 138 -4.57 -7.62 -5.12
CA LEU A 138 -5.53 -8.49 -5.76
C LEU A 138 -6.61 -8.95 -4.78
N GLU A 139 -6.18 -9.53 -3.65
CA GLU A 139 -7.10 -10.02 -2.61
C GLU A 139 -7.92 -8.87 -1.98
N ALA A 140 -7.28 -7.74 -1.71
CA ALA A 140 -7.92 -6.59 -1.06
C ALA A 140 -9.03 -5.98 -1.94
N PHE A 141 -8.75 -5.76 -3.21
CA PHE A 141 -9.72 -5.16 -4.14
C PHE A 141 -10.85 -6.13 -4.49
N ALA A 142 -10.56 -7.42 -4.65
CA ALA A 142 -11.59 -8.44 -4.83
C ALA A 142 -12.55 -8.50 -3.65
N GLN A 143 -12.02 -8.48 -2.40
CA GLN A 143 -12.85 -8.59 -1.19
C GLN A 143 -13.54 -7.27 -0.80
N GLY A 144 -12.93 -6.13 -1.08
CA GLY A 144 -13.38 -4.84 -0.58
C GLY A 144 -14.13 -3.96 -1.58
N LEU A 145 -13.96 -4.20 -2.89
CA LEU A 145 -14.70 -3.54 -3.98
C LEU A 145 -15.54 -4.52 -4.82
N GLY A 146 -15.37 -5.84 -4.61
CA GLY A 146 -16.08 -6.84 -5.42
C GLY A 146 -15.58 -6.94 -6.85
N ILE A 147 -14.30 -6.59 -7.11
CA ILE A 147 -13.71 -6.68 -8.44
C ILE A 147 -13.76 -8.12 -8.95
N THR A 148 -14.24 -8.31 -10.16
CA THR A 148 -14.38 -9.62 -10.84
C THR A 148 -13.40 -9.79 -11.99
N GLU A 149 -12.85 -8.70 -12.51
CA GLU A 149 -11.94 -8.70 -13.67
C GLU A 149 -10.63 -7.98 -13.34
N MET A 150 -9.52 -8.54 -13.83
CA MET A 150 -8.23 -7.91 -13.64
C MET A 150 -7.21 -8.20 -14.74
N VAL A 151 -6.25 -7.29 -14.84
CA VAL A 151 -5.07 -7.42 -15.69
C VAL A 151 -3.84 -7.39 -14.78
N VAL A 152 -2.99 -8.38 -14.91
CA VAL A 152 -1.70 -8.41 -14.21
C VAL A 152 -0.61 -8.08 -15.19
N ALA A 153 0.14 -7.00 -14.90
CA ALA A 153 1.29 -6.58 -15.68
C ALA A 153 2.60 -6.82 -14.91
N SER A 154 3.59 -7.40 -15.56
CA SER A 154 4.94 -7.59 -15.00
C SER A 154 5.98 -7.57 -16.13
N ARG A 155 7.24 -7.28 -15.82
CA ARG A 155 8.37 -7.40 -16.77
C ARG A 155 8.52 -8.82 -17.34
N SER A 156 8.14 -9.82 -16.58
CA SER A 156 8.15 -11.23 -16.97
C SER A 156 6.73 -11.72 -17.20
N GLN A 157 6.45 -12.22 -18.41
CA GLN A 157 5.16 -12.84 -18.73
C GLN A 157 4.86 -14.01 -17.78
N ALA A 158 5.88 -14.81 -17.42
CA ALA A 158 5.71 -15.93 -16.49
C ALA A 158 5.26 -15.45 -15.09
N SER A 159 5.84 -14.35 -14.58
CA SER A 159 5.43 -13.79 -13.29
C SER A 159 4.03 -13.20 -13.34
N ALA A 160 3.68 -12.49 -14.42
CA ALA A 160 2.34 -11.97 -14.62
C ALA A 160 1.31 -13.11 -14.67
N GLU A 161 1.59 -14.18 -15.43
CA GLU A 161 0.72 -15.34 -15.57
C GLU A 161 0.55 -16.10 -14.25
N ALA A 162 1.62 -16.25 -13.45
CA ALA A 162 1.54 -16.90 -12.15
C ALA A 162 0.55 -16.18 -11.20
N LEU A 163 0.57 -14.84 -11.17
CA LEU A 163 -0.38 -14.06 -10.37
C LEU A 163 -1.79 -14.08 -10.98
N ALA A 164 -1.92 -13.99 -12.31
CA ALA A 164 -3.21 -14.09 -13.00
C ALA A 164 -3.86 -15.48 -12.74
N GLN A 165 -3.06 -16.55 -12.73
CA GLN A 165 -3.55 -17.87 -12.38
C GLN A 165 -4.04 -17.94 -10.94
N LYS A 166 -3.35 -17.29 -10.02
CA LYS A 166 -3.80 -17.16 -8.63
C LYS A 166 -5.16 -16.45 -8.54
N ALA A 167 -5.34 -15.37 -9.32
CA ALA A 167 -6.63 -14.67 -9.40
C ALA A 167 -7.75 -15.59 -9.89
N ARG A 168 -7.49 -16.40 -10.92
CA ARG A 168 -8.47 -17.36 -11.45
C ARG A 168 -8.86 -18.41 -10.40
N THR A 169 -7.92 -18.87 -9.54
CA THR A 169 -8.25 -19.79 -8.44
C THR A 169 -9.16 -19.16 -7.38
N LEU A 170 -9.20 -17.83 -7.31
CA LEU A 170 -10.12 -17.06 -6.45
C LEU A 170 -11.45 -16.72 -7.15
N GLY A 171 -11.68 -17.24 -8.36
CA GLY A 171 -12.91 -17.03 -9.12
C GLY A 171 -12.93 -15.75 -9.97
N LEU A 172 -11.81 -15.07 -10.13
CA LEU A 172 -11.71 -13.84 -10.91
C LEU A 172 -11.38 -14.13 -12.37
N GLN A 173 -11.87 -13.29 -13.28
CA GLN A 173 -11.40 -13.25 -14.67
C GLN A 173 -10.07 -12.49 -14.70
N ALA A 174 -8.99 -13.16 -15.12
CA ALA A 174 -7.67 -12.54 -15.10
C ALA A 174 -6.88 -12.82 -16.36
N ARG A 175 -6.21 -11.80 -16.89
CA ARG A 175 -5.25 -11.89 -18.01
C ARG A 175 -3.89 -11.34 -17.59
N ALA A 176 -2.84 -11.87 -18.19
CA ALA A 176 -1.47 -11.44 -17.97
C ALA A 176 -0.96 -10.64 -19.18
N THR A 177 -0.10 -9.65 -18.93
CA THR A 177 0.56 -8.86 -19.97
C THR A 177 1.96 -8.41 -19.51
N THR A 178 2.81 -8.03 -20.45
CA THR A 178 4.05 -7.31 -20.20
C THR A 178 3.96 -5.82 -20.49
N ASP A 179 2.82 -5.36 -21.02
CA ASP A 179 2.57 -3.95 -21.35
C ASP A 179 1.51 -3.34 -20.41
N ALA A 180 2.00 -2.77 -19.30
CA ALA A 180 1.16 -2.06 -18.35
C ALA A 180 0.53 -0.78 -18.95
N ASN A 181 1.23 -0.13 -19.87
CA ASN A 181 0.78 1.13 -20.45
C ASN A 181 -0.41 0.94 -21.39
N ALA A 182 -0.38 -0.09 -22.23
CA ALA A 182 -1.53 -0.44 -23.05
C ALA A 182 -2.72 -0.90 -22.18
N ALA A 183 -2.45 -1.70 -21.13
CA ALA A 183 -3.51 -2.22 -20.27
C ALA A 183 -4.23 -1.14 -19.45
N LEU A 184 -3.58 -0.01 -19.15
CA LEU A 184 -4.16 1.10 -18.37
C LEU A 184 -5.40 1.70 -19.06
N ALA A 185 -5.45 1.69 -20.39
CA ALA A 185 -6.58 2.22 -21.15
C ALA A 185 -7.90 1.46 -20.91
N ASP A 186 -7.81 0.18 -20.55
CA ASP A 186 -8.96 -0.69 -20.30
C ASP A 186 -9.42 -0.69 -18.84
N CYS A 187 -8.53 -0.23 -17.91
CA CYS A 187 -8.72 -0.40 -16.48
C CYS A 187 -8.97 0.93 -15.77
N PRO A 188 -10.18 1.17 -15.22
CA PRO A 188 -10.43 2.35 -14.38
C PRO A 188 -9.71 2.30 -13.04
N LEU A 189 -9.30 1.13 -12.58
CA LEU A 189 -8.51 0.96 -11.38
C LEU A 189 -7.11 0.43 -11.71
N ALA A 190 -6.08 1.05 -11.14
CA ALA A 190 -4.70 0.59 -11.29
C ALA A 190 -3.93 0.69 -9.97
N VAL A 191 -3.05 -0.29 -9.74
CA VAL A 191 -2.10 -0.28 -8.62
C VAL A 191 -0.71 -0.55 -9.17
N THR A 192 0.27 0.33 -8.88
CA THR A 192 1.69 0.05 -9.11
C THR A 192 2.37 -0.35 -7.80
N CYS A 193 3.01 -1.51 -7.80
CA CYS A 193 3.63 -2.13 -6.62
C CYS A 193 4.92 -2.87 -6.98
N THR A 194 5.76 -2.22 -7.77
CA THR A 194 7.04 -2.75 -8.24
C THR A 194 8.18 -2.43 -7.26
N PRO A 195 9.40 -2.93 -7.47
CA PRO A 195 10.58 -2.49 -6.72
C PRO A 195 10.96 -1.01 -6.91
N ALA A 196 10.26 -0.28 -7.80
CA ALA A 196 10.39 1.15 -8.04
C ALA A 196 11.81 1.63 -8.42
N SER A 197 12.55 0.77 -9.13
CA SER A 197 13.88 1.09 -9.65
C SER A 197 13.86 1.85 -10.98
N GLU A 198 12.69 1.88 -11.62
CA GLU A 198 12.48 2.51 -12.92
C GLU A 198 11.00 2.86 -13.15
N VAL A 199 10.75 3.78 -14.05
CA VAL A 199 9.39 4.16 -14.45
C VAL A 199 8.73 3.01 -15.20
N VAL A 200 7.60 2.52 -14.68
CA VAL A 200 6.81 1.43 -15.28
C VAL A 200 5.51 1.91 -15.92
N LEU A 201 4.97 3.06 -15.49
CA LEU A 201 3.72 3.62 -16.01
C LEU A 201 3.96 5.03 -16.57
N ARG A 202 3.65 5.20 -17.87
CA ARG A 202 3.86 6.45 -18.64
C ARG A 202 2.59 6.93 -19.32
N ALA A 203 1.68 6.02 -19.63
CA ALA A 203 0.42 6.31 -20.31
C ALA A 203 -0.49 7.16 -19.42
N LEU A 204 -1.29 8.01 -20.03
CA LEU A 204 -2.33 8.74 -19.31
C LEU A 204 -3.46 7.78 -18.94
N PRO A 205 -4.06 7.96 -17.75
CA PRO A 205 -5.17 7.16 -17.30
C PRO A 205 -6.44 7.53 -18.09
N ARG A 206 -7.48 6.73 -17.92
CA ARG A 206 -8.85 7.08 -18.31
C ARG A 206 -9.32 8.31 -17.52
N GLU A 207 -10.33 9.01 -18.02
CA GLU A 207 -10.94 10.14 -17.30
C GLU A 207 -11.60 9.73 -15.98
N ASP A 208 -12.09 8.47 -15.91
CA ASP A 208 -12.63 7.86 -14.70
C ASP A 208 -11.61 7.00 -13.93
N GLY A 209 -10.31 7.20 -14.21
CA GLY A 209 -9.23 6.36 -13.69
C GLY A 209 -8.84 6.68 -12.24
N PHE A 210 -8.49 5.65 -11.49
CA PHE A 210 -7.83 5.73 -10.19
C PHE A 210 -6.52 4.95 -10.23
N VAL A 211 -5.42 5.58 -9.82
CA VAL A 211 -4.10 4.95 -9.75
C VAL A 211 -3.58 5.03 -8.32
N ALA A 212 -3.34 3.88 -7.68
CA ALA A 212 -2.61 3.79 -6.41
C ALA A 212 -1.15 3.42 -6.68
N ALA A 213 -0.21 4.31 -6.32
CA ALA A 213 1.22 4.09 -6.49
C ALA A 213 1.88 3.82 -5.13
N VAL A 214 2.35 2.58 -4.90
CA VAL A 214 2.80 2.13 -3.58
C VAL A 214 4.24 1.58 -3.56
N GLY A 215 4.86 1.35 -4.72
CA GLY A 215 6.20 0.73 -4.78
C GLY A 215 7.32 1.71 -4.43
N ALA A 216 7.19 2.98 -4.77
CA ALA A 216 8.16 4.02 -4.46
C ALA A 216 7.85 4.66 -3.10
N PHE A 217 8.76 4.54 -2.13
CA PHE A 217 8.61 5.05 -0.76
C PHE A 217 9.84 5.78 -0.23
N THR A 218 10.75 6.16 -1.13
CA THR A 218 11.90 7.04 -0.86
C THR A 218 12.03 8.08 -1.99
N PRO A 219 12.71 9.21 -1.75
CA PRO A 219 12.84 10.28 -2.76
C PRO A 219 13.49 9.86 -4.07
N THR A 220 14.30 8.79 -4.05
CA THR A 220 15.04 8.27 -5.21
C THR A 220 14.31 7.19 -5.99
N MET A 221 13.23 6.64 -5.44
CA MET A 221 12.44 5.58 -6.07
C MET A 221 11.37 6.16 -6.99
N VAL A 222 11.08 5.47 -8.10
CA VAL A 222 10.05 5.88 -9.06
C VAL A 222 9.33 4.68 -9.67
N GLU A 223 8.04 4.85 -9.94
CA GLU A 223 7.20 3.95 -10.73
C GLU A 223 6.49 4.69 -11.87
N LEU A 224 6.16 5.98 -11.64
CA LEU A 224 5.38 6.82 -12.54
C LEU A 224 6.26 7.81 -13.29
N ALA A 225 5.95 8.03 -14.57
CA ALA A 225 6.64 9.06 -15.34
C ALA A 225 6.31 10.45 -14.80
N PRO A 226 7.26 11.40 -14.75
CA PRO A 226 7.02 12.77 -14.30
C PRO A 226 5.87 13.48 -15.02
N ARG A 227 5.70 13.21 -16.32
CA ARG A 227 4.58 13.75 -17.11
C ARG A 227 3.22 13.24 -16.57
N LEU A 228 3.14 11.97 -16.19
CA LEU A 228 1.93 11.40 -15.64
C LEU A 228 1.59 12.02 -14.28
N CYS A 229 2.59 12.19 -13.40
CA CYS A 229 2.40 12.85 -12.10
C CYS A 229 1.91 14.29 -12.26
N ARG A 230 2.53 15.07 -13.18
CA ARG A 230 2.10 16.44 -13.47
C ARG A 230 0.68 16.50 -14.03
N HIS A 231 0.30 15.57 -14.91
CA HIS A 231 -1.06 15.49 -15.43
C HIS A 231 -2.12 15.39 -14.30
N PHE A 232 -1.91 14.51 -13.32
CA PHE A 232 -2.82 14.42 -12.17
C PHE A 232 -2.82 15.71 -11.32
N ALA A 233 -1.65 16.32 -11.13
CA ALA A 233 -1.53 17.56 -10.35
C ALA A 233 -2.20 18.75 -11.03
N GLU A 234 -2.09 18.89 -12.35
CA GLU A 234 -2.76 19.91 -13.15
C GLU A 234 -4.29 19.80 -13.07
N LEU A 235 -4.81 18.59 -12.93
CA LEU A 235 -6.24 18.35 -12.71
C LEU A 235 -6.65 18.49 -11.22
N GLY A 236 -5.73 18.78 -10.31
CA GLY A 236 -5.98 18.91 -8.87
C GLY A 236 -6.36 17.60 -8.18
N ARG A 237 -5.84 16.45 -8.64
CA ARG A 237 -6.34 15.13 -8.28
C ARG A 237 -5.28 14.18 -7.73
N VAL A 238 -4.31 14.74 -7.00
CA VAL A 238 -3.28 13.97 -6.27
C VAL A 238 -3.63 13.94 -4.78
N PHE A 239 -3.60 12.75 -4.21
CA PHE A 239 -3.77 12.52 -2.78
C PHE A 239 -2.60 11.69 -2.26
N VAL A 240 -2.22 11.93 -1.01
CA VAL A 240 -1.15 11.18 -0.34
C VAL A 240 -1.69 10.40 0.85
N ASP A 241 -1.00 9.35 1.27
CA ASP A 241 -1.42 8.58 2.44
C ASP A 241 -1.31 9.39 3.74
N THR A 242 -0.20 10.11 3.92
CA THR A 242 0.04 11.02 5.05
C THR A 242 0.84 12.24 4.61
N PRO A 243 0.88 13.33 5.42
CA PRO A 243 1.73 14.48 5.14
C PRO A 243 3.24 14.15 5.05
N ASP A 244 3.71 13.05 5.67
CA ASP A 244 5.10 12.61 5.61
C ASP A 244 5.56 12.27 4.18
N ALA A 245 4.62 11.96 3.28
CA ALA A 245 4.88 11.78 1.85
C ALA A 245 5.61 12.97 1.21
N ALA A 246 5.53 14.19 1.79
CA ALA A 246 6.27 15.37 1.35
C ALA A 246 7.79 15.14 1.26
N HIS A 247 8.32 14.18 2.01
CA HIS A 247 9.75 13.85 2.03
C HIS A 247 10.07 12.50 1.39
N GLU A 248 9.07 11.71 0.99
CA GLU A 248 9.26 10.31 0.62
C GLU A 248 8.70 9.95 -0.76
N ALA A 249 7.75 10.72 -1.28
CA ALA A 249 7.03 10.42 -2.52
C ALA A 249 7.88 10.69 -3.76
N GLY A 250 8.85 9.83 -4.04
CA GLY A 250 9.83 10.00 -5.11
C GLY A 250 9.21 10.26 -6.48
N ASP A 251 8.10 9.60 -6.84
CA ASP A 251 7.37 9.85 -8.08
C ASP A 251 6.98 11.32 -8.25
N LEU A 252 6.46 11.93 -7.17
CA LEU A 252 5.98 13.31 -7.17
C LEU A 252 7.12 14.32 -7.04
N LEU A 253 8.10 14.02 -6.15
CA LEU A 253 9.27 14.86 -5.93
C LEU A 253 10.12 14.98 -7.21
N GLN A 254 10.38 13.87 -7.92
CA GLN A 254 11.13 13.88 -9.18
C GLN A 254 10.34 14.47 -10.35
N ALA A 255 9.01 14.58 -10.23
CA ALA A 255 8.19 15.34 -11.16
C ALA A 255 8.26 16.86 -10.91
N GLY A 256 8.96 17.31 -9.85
CA GLY A 256 9.08 18.72 -9.46
C GLY A 256 7.83 19.30 -8.81
N LEU A 257 6.99 18.44 -8.18
CA LEU A 257 5.74 18.85 -7.54
C LEU A 257 5.95 19.18 -6.05
N ASP A 258 5.24 20.17 -5.56
CA ASP A 258 5.14 20.45 -4.12
C ASP A 258 4.16 19.46 -3.47
N VAL A 259 4.71 18.41 -2.91
CA VAL A 259 3.92 17.32 -2.32
C VAL A 259 3.18 17.77 -1.06
N SER A 260 3.65 18.80 -0.36
CA SER A 260 3.01 19.33 0.84
C SER A 260 1.67 20.03 0.55
N ALA A 261 1.43 20.40 -0.69
CA ALA A 261 0.17 21.01 -1.14
C ALA A 261 -0.96 19.98 -1.37
N PHE A 262 -0.65 18.67 -1.39
CA PHE A 262 -1.67 17.65 -1.65
C PHE A 262 -2.38 17.20 -0.38
N ALA A 263 -3.70 16.99 -0.50
CA ALA A 263 -4.52 16.50 0.60
C ALA A 263 -4.13 15.05 0.96
N SER A 264 -4.15 14.76 2.26
CA SER A 264 -3.90 13.40 2.76
C SER A 264 -5.18 12.55 2.77
N LEU A 265 -5.01 11.23 2.87
CA LEU A 265 -6.12 10.30 3.09
C LEU A 265 -6.88 10.64 4.38
N GLY A 266 -6.19 11.18 5.40
CA GLY A 266 -6.80 11.68 6.62
C GLY A 266 -7.77 12.83 6.35
N ASP A 267 -7.42 13.76 5.47
CA ASP A 267 -8.30 14.88 5.10
C ASP A 267 -9.54 14.40 4.36
N VAL A 268 -9.38 13.39 3.50
CA VAL A 268 -10.50 12.75 2.80
C VAL A 268 -11.45 12.06 3.78
N VAL A 269 -10.91 11.28 4.72
CA VAL A 269 -11.72 10.56 5.71
C VAL A 269 -12.47 11.51 6.64
N ARG A 270 -11.85 12.60 7.04
CA ARG A 270 -12.49 13.66 7.87
C ARG A 270 -13.44 14.58 7.10
N GLY A 271 -13.51 14.45 5.77
CA GLY A 271 -14.39 15.24 4.92
C GLY A 271 -13.88 16.67 4.65
N SER A 272 -12.61 16.97 4.95
CA SER A 272 -12.00 18.27 4.61
C SER A 272 -11.43 18.30 3.19
N ALA A 273 -11.34 17.17 2.51
CA ALA A 273 -11.01 17.05 1.10
C ALA A 273 -11.90 16.01 0.42
N ALA A 274 -12.22 16.22 -0.85
CA ALA A 274 -13.06 15.31 -1.64
C ALA A 274 -12.45 15.09 -3.03
N ALA A 275 -12.71 13.93 -3.59
CA ALA A 275 -12.46 13.66 -4.98
C ALA A 275 -13.47 14.48 -5.83
N GLY A 276 -13.00 15.41 -6.65
CA GLY A 276 -13.83 16.06 -7.68
C GLY A 276 -14.08 15.12 -8.89
N GLN A 277 -14.24 15.69 -10.10
CA GLN A 277 -14.35 14.90 -11.34
C GLN A 277 -12.96 14.66 -11.98
N GLY A 278 -12.76 13.55 -12.68
CA GLY A 278 -11.54 13.22 -13.43
C GLY A 278 -10.65 12.18 -12.73
N PRO A 279 -9.52 11.81 -13.34
CA PRO A 279 -8.67 10.73 -12.84
C PRO A 279 -7.98 11.13 -11.52
N VAL A 280 -7.74 10.14 -10.66
CA VAL A 280 -7.14 10.31 -9.33
C VAL A 280 -5.82 9.54 -9.22
N LEU A 281 -4.81 10.19 -8.67
CA LEU A 281 -3.58 9.55 -8.19
C LEU A 281 -3.59 9.52 -6.65
N PHE A 282 -3.46 8.33 -6.11
CA PHE A 282 -3.19 8.11 -4.68
C PHE A 282 -1.76 7.62 -4.50
N LYS A 283 -0.93 8.40 -3.81
CA LYS A 283 0.46 8.04 -3.51
C LYS A 283 0.61 7.61 -2.06
N SER A 284 1.12 6.38 -1.84
CA SER A 284 1.40 5.86 -0.51
C SER A 284 2.88 5.57 -0.32
N CYS A 285 3.46 6.08 0.76
CA CYS A 285 4.84 5.84 1.17
C CYS A 285 4.94 4.95 2.43
N GLY A 286 3.81 4.75 3.11
CA GLY A 286 3.71 3.92 4.30
C GLY A 286 3.97 4.67 5.60
N TRP A 287 3.21 4.30 6.63
CA TRP A 287 3.19 4.96 7.93
C TRP A 287 2.93 3.93 9.04
N ALA A 288 3.56 4.10 10.22
CA ALA A 288 3.39 3.16 11.33
C ALA A 288 1.97 3.14 11.91
N GLY A 289 1.18 4.18 11.66
CA GLY A 289 -0.24 4.19 11.99
C GLY A 289 -1.03 3.10 11.27
N TRP A 290 -0.63 2.72 10.06
CA TRP A 290 -1.25 1.59 9.34
C TRP A 290 -0.93 0.24 10.00
N ASP A 291 0.26 0.11 10.58
CA ASP A 291 0.66 -1.07 11.36
C ASP A 291 -0.08 -1.11 12.69
N LEU A 292 -0.36 0.06 13.33
CA LEU A 292 -1.20 0.18 14.53
C LEU A 292 -2.65 -0.22 14.22
N ALA A 293 -3.21 0.20 13.09
CA ALA A 293 -4.55 -0.22 12.67
C ALA A 293 -4.62 -1.74 12.50
N ALA A 294 -3.59 -2.36 11.88
CA ALA A 294 -3.50 -3.81 11.78
C ALA A 294 -3.45 -4.48 13.15
N ALA A 295 -2.66 -3.96 14.07
CA ALA A 295 -2.60 -4.48 15.44
C ALA A 295 -3.95 -4.34 16.18
N ARG A 296 -4.67 -3.23 16.00
CA ARG A 296 -6.02 -3.04 16.55
C ARG A 296 -7.01 -4.10 16.06
N VAL A 297 -6.94 -4.45 14.78
CA VAL A 297 -7.78 -5.54 14.21
C VAL A 297 -7.36 -6.89 14.78
N ALA A 298 -6.06 -7.17 14.88
CA ALA A 298 -5.54 -8.45 15.31
C ALA A 298 -5.80 -8.77 16.79
N VAL A 299 -5.96 -7.77 17.67
CA VAL A 299 -6.19 -7.96 19.11
C VAL A 299 -7.67 -8.15 19.49
N ARG A 300 -8.59 -7.97 18.53
CA ARG A 300 -10.02 -8.28 18.70
C ARG A 300 -10.22 -9.80 18.68
#